data_d8332f4d21fd80d00fa2e5a6c37879ae
#
_entry.id   d8332f4d21fd80d00fa2e5a6c37879ae
#
_cell.length_a   1.000
_cell.length_b   1.000
_cell.length_c   1.000
_cell.angle_alpha   90.00
_cell.angle_beta   90.00
_cell.angle_gamma   90.00
#
_symmetry.space_group_name_H-M   'P 1'
#
loop_
_entity.id
_entity.type
_entity.pdbx_description
1 polymer ?
#
loop_
_entity_poly.entity_id
_entity_poly.type
_entity_poly.pdbx_seq_one_letter_code
_entity_poly.pdbx_strand_id
1 'polypeptide(L)'
;MKNKMNILGIDTSTRYASVSLINEKEKRFNIFWHSNQNHGSELLPNINKLLVDAKIKMKDISHISVCLGPGGFSALRTGIATTIGISMGNNSTTYGINTHIIESLPYINNYDNDIVSMIPAGKSIYSWARLNKNQPNKIIAENIDDLETISKFDSNVMFCGESSFDLNGIIDEDRILTKSFPTRDPNIILDISLDVVKNKKYFDLDELKPIYSRKPSISKSKYK
;
A
#
# COMPACT_ATOMS: atom_id res chain seq x y z
N MET A 1 4.71 -29.54 -14.80
CA MET A 1 3.90 -29.21 -13.62
C MET A 1 3.49 -27.75 -13.76
N LYS A 2 2.18 -27.43 -13.79
CA LYS A 2 1.74 -26.02 -13.71
C LYS A 2 2.23 -25.47 -12.37
N ASN A 3 3.09 -24.46 -12.39
CA ASN A 3 3.49 -23.77 -11.15
C ASN A 3 2.21 -23.27 -10.49
N LYS A 4 1.93 -23.79 -9.31
CA LYS A 4 0.80 -23.32 -8.48
C LYS A 4 1.08 -21.87 -8.11
N MET A 5 0.28 -20.95 -8.64
CA MET A 5 0.44 -19.53 -8.37
C MET A 5 -0.51 -19.11 -7.25
N ASN A 6 0.03 -19.04 -6.02
CA ASN A 6 -0.66 -18.46 -4.89
C ASN A 6 0.06 -17.18 -4.49
N ILE A 7 -0.60 -16.03 -4.55
CA ILE A 7 -0.03 -14.72 -4.26
C ILE A 7 -0.64 -14.18 -2.98
N LEU A 8 0.20 -13.82 -2.02
CA LEU A 8 -0.18 -13.14 -0.78
C LEU A 8 0.14 -11.65 -0.90
N GLY A 9 -0.84 -10.78 -0.67
CA GLY A 9 -0.68 -9.34 -0.56
C GLY A 9 -0.74 -8.89 0.90
N ILE A 10 0.16 -7.99 1.30
CA ILE A 10 0.25 -7.46 2.66
C ILE A 10 0.31 -5.93 2.60
N ASP A 11 -0.67 -5.27 3.21
CA ASP A 11 -0.65 -3.81 3.41
C ASP A 11 -0.85 -3.47 4.88
N THR A 12 0.22 -2.96 5.50
CA THR A 12 0.23 -2.45 6.87
C THR A 12 0.59 -0.97 6.92
N SER A 13 0.56 -0.27 5.79
CA SER A 13 1.10 1.09 5.69
C SER A 13 0.31 2.14 6.48
N THR A 14 -0.96 1.84 6.81
CA THR A 14 -1.82 2.70 7.62
C THR A 14 -2.50 1.93 8.76
N ARG A 15 -3.37 2.61 9.50
CA ARG A 15 -4.22 1.97 10.52
C ARG A 15 -5.23 0.99 9.92
N TYR A 16 -5.58 1.15 8.66
CA TYR A 16 -6.44 0.24 7.92
C TYR A 16 -5.56 -0.80 7.22
N ALA A 17 -5.20 -1.82 7.97
CA ALA A 17 -4.36 -2.90 7.48
C ALA A 17 -5.17 -3.97 6.74
N SER A 18 -4.54 -4.64 5.80
CA SER A 18 -5.16 -5.72 5.06
C SER A 18 -4.17 -6.83 4.68
N VAL A 19 -4.71 -8.03 4.54
CA VAL A 19 -4.05 -9.14 3.86
C VAL A 19 -5.00 -9.69 2.82
N SER A 20 -4.45 -10.05 1.67
CA SER A 20 -5.21 -10.56 0.53
C SER A 20 -4.50 -11.75 -0.09
N LEU A 21 -5.25 -12.66 -0.66
CA LEU A 21 -4.72 -13.87 -1.30
C LEU A 21 -5.47 -14.13 -2.61
N ILE A 22 -4.75 -14.45 -3.66
CA ILE A 22 -5.30 -15.08 -4.85
C ILE A 22 -4.69 -16.47 -4.99
N ASN A 23 -5.52 -17.49 -5.19
CA ASN A 23 -5.06 -18.85 -5.32
C ASN A 23 -4.91 -19.30 -6.79
N GLU A 24 -4.35 -20.48 -7.00
CA GLU A 24 -4.16 -21.10 -8.34
C GLU A 24 -5.44 -21.23 -9.20
N LYS A 25 -6.63 -21.11 -8.56
CA LYS A 25 -7.95 -21.11 -9.20
C LYS A 25 -8.51 -19.70 -9.39
N GLU A 26 -7.67 -18.69 -9.23
CA GLU A 26 -8.02 -17.25 -9.32
C GLU A 26 -9.07 -16.79 -8.29
N LYS A 27 -9.37 -17.63 -7.28
CA LYS A 27 -10.25 -17.21 -6.19
C LYS A 27 -9.52 -16.28 -5.25
N ARG A 28 -10.17 -15.16 -4.90
CA ARG A 28 -9.65 -14.13 -4.02
C ARG A 28 -10.23 -14.24 -2.61
N PHE A 29 -9.41 -13.96 -1.62
CA PHE A 29 -9.72 -13.92 -0.20
C PHE A 29 -9.08 -12.67 0.39
N ASN A 30 -9.80 -11.98 1.27
CA ASN A 30 -9.35 -10.75 1.87
C ASN A 30 -9.71 -10.71 3.35
N ILE A 31 -8.82 -10.19 4.17
CA ILE A 31 -9.09 -9.77 5.54
C ILE A 31 -8.63 -8.32 5.67
N PHE A 32 -9.50 -7.50 6.19
CA PHE A 32 -9.29 -6.09 6.44
C PHE A 32 -9.62 -5.80 7.90
N TRP A 33 -8.81 -4.97 8.56
CA TRP A 33 -9.05 -4.57 9.95
C TRP A 33 -8.48 -3.19 10.25
N HIS A 34 -9.06 -2.55 11.27
CA HIS A 34 -8.51 -1.33 11.83
C HIS A 34 -7.55 -1.68 12.96
N SER A 35 -6.27 -1.35 12.81
CA SER A 35 -5.24 -1.60 13.82
C SER A 35 -5.04 -0.40 14.73
N ASN A 36 -5.09 -0.65 16.05
CA ASN A 36 -4.76 0.34 17.06
C ASN A 36 -3.26 0.31 17.41
N GLN A 37 -2.39 0.45 16.40
CA GLN A 37 -0.93 0.40 16.53
C GLN A 37 -0.36 -0.96 16.98
N ASN A 38 -1.13 -2.04 16.78
CA ASN A 38 -0.78 -3.41 17.18
C ASN A 38 -0.48 -4.33 16.00
N HIS A 39 -0.08 -3.77 14.85
CA HIS A 39 0.19 -4.55 13.62
C HIS A 39 1.06 -5.79 13.87
N GLY A 40 2.04 -5.69 14.78
CA GLY A 40 2.95 -6.79 15.10
C GLY A 40 2.25 -8.03 15.67
N SER A 41 1.23 -7.85 16.50
CA SER A 41 0.45 -8.95 17.08
C SER A 41 -0.73 -9.39 16.21
N GLU A 42 -1.18 -8.55 15.31
CA GLU A 42 -2.40 -8.77 14.51
C GLU A 42 -2.11 -9.42 13.15
N LEU A 43 -0.95 -9.11 12.52
CA LEU A 43 -0.69 -9.47 11.13
C LEU A 43 -0.62 -10.99 10.90
N LEU A 44 0.23 -11.71 11.63
CA LEU A 44 0.37 -13.16 11.45
C LEU A 44 -0.91 -13.95 11.75
N PRO A 45 -1.68 -13.65 12.83
CA PRO A 45 -3.01 -14.25 13.03
C PRO A 45 -3.97 -14.04 11.86
N ASN A 46 -4.01 -12.84 11.27
CA ASN A 46 -4.86 -12.56 10.12
C ASN A 46 -4.38 -13.29 8.85
N ILE A 47 -3.06 -13.38 8.61
CA ILE A 47 -2.51 -14.20 7.53
C ILE A 47 -2.92 -15.68 7.73
N ASN A 48 -2.76 -16.24 8.93
CA ASN A 48 -3.13 -17.62 9.21
C ASN A 48 -4.63 -17.87 8.99
N LYS A 49 -5.49 -16.96 9.44
CA LYS A 49 -6.94 -17.04 9.20
C LYS A 49 -7.24 -17.04 7.71
N LEU A 50 -6.63 -16.13 6.94
CA LEU A 50 -6.80 -16.04 5.49
C LEU A 50 -6.41 -17.36 4.79
N LEU A 51 -5.29 -17.98 5.21
CA LEU A 51 -4.81 -19.25 4.66
C LEU A 51 -5.75 -20.41 4.98
N VAL A 52 -6.31 -20.45 6.19
CA VAL A 52 -7.31 -21.46 6.58
C VAL A 52 -8.57 -21.32 5.72
N ASP A 53 -9.08 -20.10 5.55
CA ASP A 53 -10.27 -19.81 4.73
C ASP A 53 -10.04 -20.19 3.26
N ALA A 54 -8.83 -19.97 2.76
CA ALA A 54 -8.42 -20.34 1.40
C ALA A 54 -8.07 -21.83 1.23
N LYS A 55 -7.93 -22.58 2.32
CA LYS A 55 -7.45 -23.99 2.35
C LYS A 55 -6.04 -24.15 1.73
N ILE A 56 -5.17 -23.18 1.99
CA ILE A 56 -3.77 -23.13 1.51
C ILE A 56 -2.84 -23.18 2.72
N LYS A 57 -1.70 -23.84 2.57
CA LYS A 57 -0.63 -23.82 3.59
C LYS A 57 0.36 -22.71 3.29
N MET A 58 0.99 -22.17 4.32
CA MET A 58 2.03 -21.13 4.19
C MET A 58 3.10 -21.50 3.15
N LYS A 59 3.55 -22.75 3.14
CA LYS A 59 4.56 -23.26 2.20
C LYS A 59 4.12 -23.29 0.72
N ASP A 60 2.82 -23.15 0.46
CA ASP A 60 2.26 -23.19 -0.89
C ASP A 60 2.15 -21.77 -1.48
N ILE A 61 2.48 -20.73 -0.71
CA ILE A 61 2.60 -19.35 -1.21
C ILE A 61 3.82 -19.26 -2.12
N SER A 62 3.60 -18.83 -3.35
CA SER A 62 4.66 -18.72 -4.36
C SER A 62 5.18 -17.29 -4.53
N HIS A 63 4.33 -16.31 -4.27
CA HIS A 63 4.65 -14.88 -4.41
C HIS A 63 4.07 -14.10 -3.24
N ILE A 64 4.81 -13.08 -2.79
CA ILE A 64 4.36 -12.18 -1.74
C ILE A 64 4.60 -10.74 -2.19
N SER A 65 3.56 -9.93 -2.18
CA SER A 65 3.66 -8.48 -2.35
C SER A 65 3.45 -7.76 -1.03
N VAL A 66 4.21 -6.71 -0.80
CA VAL A 66 4.11 -5.92 0.42
C VAL A 66 4.13 -4.43 0.10
N CYS A 67 3.30 -3.67 0.80
CA CYS A 67 3.33 -2.22 0.75
C CYS A 67 4.61 -1.71 1.42
N LEU A 68 5.45 -0.99 0.66
CA LEU A 68 6.71 -0.42 1.16
C LEU A 68 6.54 0.95 1.81
N GLY A 69 5.41 1.59 1.62
CA GLY A 69 5.19 2.97 2.04
C GLY A 69 5.07 3.94 0.86
N PRO A 70 4.95 5.23 1.16
CA PRO A 70 4.99 5.84 2.50
C PRO A 70 3.83 5.43 3.41
N GLY A 71 4.04 5.59 4.74
CA GLY A 71 3.06 5.19 5.75
C GLY A 71 3.64 5.15 7.16
N GLY A 72 2.93 4.48 8.08
CA GLY A 72 3.32 4.35 9.48
C GLY A 72 4.65 3.59 9.66
N PHE A 73 5.63 4.23 10.30
CA PHE A 73 7.00 3.72 10.42
C PHE A 73 7.12 2.29 10.97
N SER A 74 6.49 2.02 12.11
CA SER A 74 6.53 0.67 12.73
C SER A 74 5.69 -0.33 11.94
N ALA A 75 4.58 0.12 11.39
CA ALA A 75 3.65 -0.70 10.63
C ALA A 75 4.28 -1.23 9.33
N LEU A 76 4.94 -0.36 8.56
CA LEU A 76 5.69 -0.76 7.36
C LEU A 76 6.76 -1.81 7.65
N ARG A 77 7.53 -1.60 8.72
CA ARG A 77 8.56 -2.56 9.13
C ARG A 77 7.96 -3.92 9.50
N THR A 78 6.80 -3.92 10.15
CA THR A 78 6.10 -5.17 10.50
C THR A 78 5.73 -5.95 9.23
N GLY A 79 5.11 -5.30 8.24
CA GLY A 79 4.73 -5.93 6.98
C GLY A 79 5.95 -6.48 6.22
N ILE A 80 6.98 -5.65 6.08
CA ILE A 80 8.22 -6.02 5.37
C ILE A 80 8.94 -7.17 6.08
N ALA A 81 9.14 -7.10 7.39
CA ALA A 81 9.79 -8.16 8.16
C ALA A 81 9.03 -9.49 8.09
N THR A 82 7.69 -9.43 8.16
CA THR A 82 6.83 -10.61 8.00
C THR A 82 6.99 -11.21 6.60
N THR A 83 7.01 -10.38 5.55
CA THR A 83 7.23 -10.81 4.17
C THR A 83 8.58 -11.52 4.01
N ILE A 84 9.66 -10.91 4.52
CA ILE A 84 11.00 -11.50 4.48
C ILE A 84 11.02 -12.84 5.21
N GLY A 85 10.47 -12.90 6.43
CA GLY A 85 10.43 -14.13 7.22
C GLY A 85 9.68 -15.28 6.54
N ILE A 86 8.53 -15.01 5.94
CA ILE A 86 7.76 -16.01 5.19
C ILE A 86 8.54 -16.46 3.94
N SER A 87 9.09 -15.51 3.19
CA SER A 87 9.83 -15.81 1.96
C SER A 87 11.08 -16.64 2.23
N MET A 88 11.83 -16.35 3.28
CA MET A 88 12.98 -17.17 3.69
C MET A 88 12.58 -18.60 4.07
N GLY A 89 11.37 -18.79 4.62
CA GLY A 89 10.87 -20.11 5.02
C GLY A 89 10.35 -20.97 3.87
N ASN A 90 9.94 -20.38 2.74
CA ASN A 90 9.28 -21.12 1.64
C ASN A 90 9.82 -20.77 0.24
N ASN A 91 10.86 -19.95 0.12
CA ASN A 91 11.42 -19.46 -1.15
C ASN A 91 10.41 -18.74 -2.05
N SER A 92 9.45 -18.02 -1.48
CA SER A 92 8.52 -17.19 -2.27
C SER A 92 9.27 -16.04 -2.94
N THR A 93 8.87 -15.72 -4.17
CA THR A 93 9.31 -14.48 -4.83
C THR A 93 8.61 -13.28 -4.20
N THR A 94 9.35 -12.21 -3.94
CA THR A 94 8.82 -11.01 -3.26
C THR A 94 8.86 -9.78 -4.15
N TYR A 95 7.95 -8.84 -3.91
CA TYR A 95 7.98 -7.52 -4.51
C TYR A 95 7.31 -6.47 -3.63
N GLY A 96 7.88 -5.29 -3.68
CA GLY A 96 7.39 -4.13 -2.95
C GLY A 96 6.52 -3.21 -3.81
N ILE A 97 5.50 -2.62 -3.21
CA ILE A 97 4.59 -1.70 -3.89
C ILE A 97 4.56 -0.38 -3.13
N ASN A 98 4.65 0.73 -3.87
CA ASN A 98 4.52 2.05 -3.28
C ASN A 98 3.06 2.33 -2.90
N THR A 99 2.81 2.91 -1.72
CA THR A 99 1.47 3.22 -1.21
C THR A 99 0.71 4.17 -2.13
N HIS A 100 1.38 5.16 -2.73
CA HIS A 100 0.74 6.11 -3.64
C HIS A 100 0.20 5.43 -4.89
N ILE A 101 0.86 4.37 -5.37
CA ILE A 101 0.37 3.57 -6.50
C ILE A 101 -0.89 2.82 -6.10
N ILE A 102 -0.92 2.22 -4.89
CA ILE A 102 -2.10 1.51 -4.38
C ILE A 102 -3.30 2.46 -4.27
N GLU A 103 -3.09 3.67 -3.77
CA GLU A 103 -4.15 4.67 -3.63
C GLU A 103 -4.69 5.20 -4.95
N SER A 104 -3.83 5.38 -5.96
CA SER A 104 -4.20 6.02 -7.23
C SER A 104 -4.74 5.04 -8.27
N LEU A 105 -4.37 3.77 -8.21
CA LEU A 105 -4.72 2.79 -9.25
C LEU A 105 -6.23 2.67 -9.52
N PRO A 106 -7.15 2.73 -8.54
CA PRO A 106 -8.58 2.68 -8.79
C PRO A 106 -9.12 3.79 -9.67
N TYR A 107 -8.41 4.91 -9.73
CA TYR A 107 -8.87 6.14 -10.38
C TYR A 107 -8.14 6.42 -11.69
N ILE A 108 -6.86 6.03 -11.79
CA ILE A 108 -5.95 6.50 -12.85
C ILE A 108 -6.41 6.16 -14.27
N ASN A 109 -7.16 5.08 -14.44
CA ASN A 109 -7.69 4.70 -15.77
C ASN A 109 -9.05 5.33 -16.08
N ASN A 110 -9.69 5.95 -15.09
CA ASN A 110 -11.05 6.49 -15.21
C ASN A 110 -11.08 8.00 -15.50
N TYR A 111 -9.93 8.66 -15.39
CA TYR A 111 -9.79 10.10 -15.57
C TYR A 111 -8.65 10.42 -16.53
N ASP A 112 -8.84 11.49 -17.32
CA ASP A 112 -7.78 12.05 -18.21
C ASP A 112 -6.82 12.96 -17.44
N ASN A 113 -7.21 13.35 -16.25
CA ASN A 113 -6.48 14.21 -15.35
C ASN A 113 -5.30 13.46 -14.70
N ASP A 114 -4.29 14.20 -14.27
CA ASP A 114 -3.31 13.65 -13.35
C ASP A 114 -3.94 13.40 -11.97
N ILE A 115 -3.55 12.29 -11.35
CA ILE A 115 -4.01 11.91 -10.03
C ILE A 115 -2.91 12.21 -9.00
N VAL A 116 -3.27 12.92 -7.95
CA VAL A 116 -2.40 13.14 -6.79
C VAL A 116 -2.91 12.33 -5.62
N SER A 117 -2.13 11.34 -5.21
CA SER A 117 -2.38 10.57 -3.99
C SER A 117 -1.80 11.30 -2.78
N MET A 118 -2.56 11.40 -1.69
CA MET A 118 -2.17 12.07 -0.44
C MET A 118 -2.22 11.11 0.74
N ILE A 119 -1.13 11.06 1.50
CA ILE A 119 -0.94 10.19 2.67
C ILE A 119 -0.43 11.02 3.86
N PRO A 120 -0.91 10.77 5.09
CA PRO A 120 -0.42 11.52 6.26
C PRO A 120 1.09 11.32 6.47
N ALA A 121 1.84 12.40 6.63
CA ALA A 121 3.28 12.37 6.87
C ALA A 121 3.68 13.03 8.21
N GLY A 122 2.71 13.47 9.00
CA GLY A 122 2.86 14.11 10.29
C GLY A 122 1.73 15.09 10.58
N LYS A 123 1.89 15.92 11.60
CA LYS A 123 0.87 16.92 11.94
C LYS A 123 0.80 17.97 10.83
N SER A 124 -0.34 18.05 10.15
CA SER A 124 -0.61 19.01 9.07
C SER A 124 0.41 18.99 7.91
N ILE A 125 1.06 17.82 7.69
CA ILE A 125 2.01 17.61 6.61
C ILE A 125 1.65 16.32 5.89
N TYR A 126 1.70 16.33 4.56
CA TYR A 126 1.24 15.26 3.70
C TYR A 126 2.33 14.84 2.73
N SER A 127 2.56 13.53 2.62
CA SER A 127 3.27 12.97 1.49
C SER A 127 2.32 12.92 0.32
N TRP A 128 2.71 13.43 -0.82
CA TRP A 128 1.91 13.35 -2.02
C TRP A 128 2.75 12.82 -3.19
N ALA A 129 2.09 12.15 -4.11
CA ALA A 129 2.67 11.71 -5.37
C ALA A 129 1.68 11.92 -6.51
N ARG A 130 2.20 12.40 -7.63
CA ARG A 130 1.46 12.65 -8.88
C ARG A 130 1.70 11.51 -9.86
N LEU A 131 0.64 10.96 -10.41
CA LEU A 131 0.64 9.90 -11.39
C LEU A 131 -0.28 10.27 -12.58
N ASN A 132 -0.09 9.65 -13.74
CA ASN A 132 -1.00 9.80 -14.85
C ASN A 132 -1.30 8.46 -15.56
N LYS A 133 -2.36 8.43 -16.36
CA LYS A 133 -2.83 7.22 -17.03
C LYS A 133 -1.84 6.64 -18.04
N ASN A 134 -0.94 7.44 -18.61
CA ASN A 134 0.03 6.97 -19.58
C ASN A 134 1.12 6.09 -18.96
N GLN A 135 1.37 6.29 -17.65
CA GLN A 135 2.34 5.55 -16.86
C GLN A 135 1.78 5.27 -15.46
N PRO A 136 0.73 4.43 -15.33
CA PRO A 136 -0.03 4.27 -14.07
C PRO A 136 0.79 3.72 -12.90
N ASN A 137 1.89 3.04 -13.19
CA ASN A 137 2.79 2.46 -12.17
C ASN A 137 4.05 3.32 -11.94
N LYS A 138 4.07 4.57 -12.45
CA LYS A 138 5.20 5.47 -12.30
C LYS A 138 4.78 6.80 -11.67
N ILE A 139 5.44 7.12 -10.57
CA ILE A 139 5.35 8.43 -9.95
C ILE A 139 6.11 9.43 -10.82
N ILE A 140 5.44 10.50 -11.24
CA ILE A 140 6.02 11.57 -12.08
C ILE A 140 6.52 12.75 -11.28
N ALA A 141 5.95 12.97 -10.08
CA ALA A 141 6.42 13.94 -9.11
C ALA A 141 5.98 13.50 -7.70
N GLU A 142 6.78 13.77 -6.68
CA GLU A 142 6.45 13.53 -5.28
C GLU A 142 7.14 14.53 -4.37
N ASN A 143 6.51 14.87 -3.26
CA ASN A 143 7.09 15.71 -2.22
C ASN A 143 6.31 15.54 -0.91
N ILE A 144 6.71 16.33 0.10
CA ILE A 144 6.03 16.47 1.38
C ILE A 144 5.72 17.96 1.56
N ASP A 145 4.44 18.29 1.61
CA ASP A 145 4.00 19.65 1.73
C ASP A 145 2.83 19.78 2.73
N ASP A 146 2.50 21.01 3.08
CA ASP A 146 1.29 21.33 3.82
C ASP A 146 0.07 21.44 2.90
N LEU A 147 -1.09 21.54 3.52
CA LEU A 147 -2.36 21.58 2.80
C LEU A 147 -2.51 22.85 1.96
N GLU A 148 -1.96 23.98 2.43
CA GLU A 148 -2.00 25.24 1.72
C GLU A 148 -1.27 25.14 0.37
N THR A 149 -0.09 24.53 0.36
CA THR A 149 0.70 24.31 -0.85
C THR A 149 -0.01 23.37 -1.82
N ILE A 150 -0.53 22.23 -1.30
CA ILE A 150 -1.20 21.21 -2.13
C ILE A 150 -2.50 21.75 -2.73
N SER A 151 -3.25 22.58 -1.99
CA SER A 151 -4.51 23.16 -2.48
C SER A 151 -4.34 24.09 -3.68
N LYS A 152 -3.12 24.59 -3.92
CA LYS A 152 -2.77 25.48 -5.04
C LYS A 152 -2.40 24.72 -6.33
N PHE A 153 -2.45 23.39 -6.33
CA PHE A 153 -2.19 22.61 -7.55
C PHE A 153 -3.22 22.91 -8.62
N ASP A 154 -2.81 22.78 -9.90
CA ASP A 154 -3.63 23.06 -11.07
C ASP A 154 -5.04 22.49 -10.94
N SER A 155 -6.03 23.21 -11.49
CA SER A 155 -7.43 22.76 -11.52
C SER A 155 -7.63 21.42 -12.27
N ASN A 156 -6.67 21.04 -13.12
CA ASN A 156 -6.69 19.78 -13.87
C ASN A 156 -6.13 18.57 -13.07
N VAL A 157 -5.89 18.72 -11.77
CA VAL A 157 -5.43 17.63 -10.90
C VAL A 157 -6.58 17.12 -10.03
N MET A 158 -6.72 15.79 -9.94
CA MET A 158 -7.66 15.12 -9.06
C MET A 158 -6.92 14.54 -7.87
N PHE A 159 -7.57 14.46 -6.72
CA PHE A 159 -6.95 14.01 -5.46
C PHE A 159 -7.56 12.72 -4.95
N CYS A 160 -6.72 11.81 -4.48
CA CYS A 160 -7.15 10.56 -3.83
C CYS A 160 -6.27 10.24 -2.61
N GLY A 161 -6.62 9.18 -1.91
CA GLY A 161 -5.86 8.66 -0.79
C GLY A 161 -6.37 9.13 0.57
N GLU A 162 -5.77 8.57 1.62
CA GLU A 162 -6.26 8.70 3.00
C GLU A 162 -6.40 10.14 3.48
N SER A 163 -5.54 11.05 3.02
CA SER A 163 -5.56 12.47 3.42
C SER A 163 -6.21 13.40 2.41
N SER A 164 -6.76 12.90 1.31
CA SER A 164 -7.45 13.77 0.33
C SER A 164 -8.70 14.43 0.91
N PHE A 165 -9.31 13.82 1.93
CA PHE A 165 -10.44 14.39 2.65
C PHE A 165 -10.15 15.71 3.36
N ASP A 166 -8.88 15.96 3.72
CA ASP A 166 -8.48 17.21 4.39
C ASP A 166 -8.59 18.43 3.46
N LEU A 167 -8.76 18.19 2.14
CA LEU A 167 -9.02 19.21 1.14
C LEU A 167 -10.52 19.63 1.06
N ASN A 168 -11.43 18.94 1.74
CA ASN A 168 -12.86 19.29 1.74
C ASN A 168 -13.07 20.72 2.23
N GLY A 169 -13.85 21.50 1.47
CA GLY A 169 -14.11 22.91 1.75
C GLY A 169 -12.96 23.85 1.42
N ILE A 170 -11.83 23.36 0.88
CA ILE A 170 -10.69 24.16 0.46
C ILE A 170 -10.59 24.22 -1.07
N ILE A 171 -10.86 23.12 -1.73
CA ILE A 171 -10.92 23.01 -3.19
C ILE A 171 -12.30 22.53 -3.64
N ASP A 172 -12.53 22.51 -4.94
CA ASP A 172 -13.73 21.93 -5.54
C ASP A 172 -13.86 20.43 -5.18
N GLU A 173 -14.98 20.03 -4.58
CA GLU A 173 -15.22 18.67 -4.10
C GLU A 173 -15.20 17.62 -5.22
N ASP A 174 -15.53 18.01 -6.45
CA ASP A 174 -15.47 17.12 -7.61
C ASP A 174 -14.04 16.65 -7.94
N ARG A 175 -13.05 17.36 -7.43
CA ARG A 175 -11.63 17.00 -7.55
C ARG A 175 -11.19 15.97 -6.50
N ILE A 176 -12.00 15.64 -5.50
CA ILE A 176 -11.68 14.68 -4.45
C ILE A 176 -12.36 13.35 -4.80
N LEU A 177 -11.56 12.37 -5.23
CA LEU A 177 -12.02 11.08 -5.75
C LEU A 177 -12.36 10.07 -4.65
N THR A 178 -11.65 10.11 -3.53
CA THR A 178 -11.87 9.23 -2.39
C THR A 178 -13.14 9.68 -1.65
N LYS A 179 -14.15 8.81 -1.58
CA LYS A 179 -15.48 9.17 -1.01
C LYS A 179 -15.76 8.55 0.35
N SER A 180 -14.97 7.56 0.77
CA SER A 180 -15.21 6.84 2.04
C SER A 180 -13.96 6.15 2.56
N PHE A 181 -13.95 5.79 3.83
CA PHE A 181 -12.98 4.87 4.43
C PHE A 181 -13.53 3.44 4.46
N PRO A 182 -12.67 2.41 4.33
CA PRO A 182 -11.24 2.50 4.02
C PRO A 182 -11.00 2.99 2.59
N THR A 183 -9.90 3.68 2.37
CA THR A 183 -9.56 4.26 1.06
C THR A 183 -9.08 3.22 0.07
N ARG A 184 -8.67 2.03 0.56
CA ARG A 184 -8.04 0.97 -0.24
C ARG A 184 -8.85 -0.32 -0.20
N ASP A 185 -9.11 -0.86 -1.39
CA ASP A 185 -9.56 -2.24 -1.55
C ASP A 185 -8.36 -3.18 -1.46
N PRO A 186 -8.36 -4.19 -0.57
CA PRO A 186 -7.30 -5.19 -0.49
C PRO A 186 -7.00 -5.93 -1.79
N ASN A 187 -7.93 -5.95 -2.74
CA ASN A 187 -7.72 -6.57 -4.05
C ASN A 187 -6.73 -5.80 -4.94
N ILE A 188 -6.55 -4.50 -4.73
CA ILE A 188 -5.68 -3.67 -5.57
C ILE A 188 -4.23 -4.17 -5.51
N ILE A 189 -3.76 -4.55 -4.32
CA ILE A 189 -2.40 -5.10 -4.18
C ILE A 189 -2.24 -6.41 -4.97
N LEU A 190 -3.30 -7.24 -5.08
CA LEU A 190 -3.29 -8.45 -5.89
C LEU A 190 -3.30 -8.14 -7.40
N ASP A 191 -4.02 -7.10 -7.84
CA ASP A 191 -4.06 -6.69 -9.25
C ASP A 191 -2.69 -6.21 -9.70
N ILE A 192 -2.03 -5.37 -8.90
CA ILE A 192 -0.65 -4.94 -9.13
C ILE A 192 0.28 -6.16 -9.15
N SER A 193 0.10 -7.09 -8.21
CA SER A 193 0.91 -8.30 -8.10
C SER A 193 0.83 -9.17 -9.34
N LEU A 194 -0.38 -9.37 -9.87
CA LEU A 194 -0.59 -10.14 -11.09
C LEU A 194 0.12 -9.51 -12.28
N ASP A 195 0.10 -8.17 -12.39
CA ASP A 195 0.80 -7.45 -13.44
C ASP A 195 2.32 -7.60 -13.32
N VAL A 196 2.86 -7.44 -12.11
CA VAL A 196 4.29 -7.61 -11.83
C VAL A 196 4.75 -9.03 -12.12
N VAL A 197 3.98 -10.06 -11.74
CA VAL A 197 4.30 -11.47 -12.03
C VAL A 197 4.31 -11.74 -13.53
N LYS A 198 3.32 -11.23 -14.29
CA LYS A 198 3.28 -11.37 -15.74
C LYS A 198 4.48 -10.71 -16.42
N ASN A 199 4.90 -9.56 -15.94
CA ASN A 199 6.01 -8.78 -16.48
C ASN A 199 7.38 -9.19 -15.92
N LYS A 200 7.43 -10.17 -15.01
CA LYS A 200 8.66 -10.70 -14.37
C LYS A 200 9.52 -9.61 -13.72
N LYS A 201 8.89 -8.62 -13.10
CA LYS A 201 9.56 -7.55 -12.35
C LYS A 201 9.57 -7.88 -10.87
N TYR A 202 10.57 -8.65 -10.44
CA TYR A 202 10.72 -9.07 -9.04
C TYR A 202 11.75 -8.20 -8.31
N PHE A 203 11.59 -8.12 -6.99
CA PHE A 203 12.56 -7.50 -6.10
C PHE A 203 13.34 -8.57 -5.36
N ASP A 204 14.65 -8.39 -5.26
CA ASP A 204 15.44 -9.17 -4.31
C ASP A 204 15.03 -8.81 -2.87
N LEU A 205 15.22 -9.74 -1.92
CA LEU A 205 14.86 -9.50 -0.52
C LEU A 205 15.56 -8.25 0.05
N ASP A 206 16.78 -7.97 -0.40
CA ASP A 206 17.57 -6.79 0.00
C ASP A 206 16.98 -5.46 -0.51
N GLU A 207 16.09 -5.51 -1.52
CA GLU A 207 15.40 -4.34 -2.07
C GLU A 207 14.10 -4.01 -1.34
N LEU A 208 13.60 -4.92 -0.49
CA LEU A 208 12.42 -4.68 0.34
C LEU A 208 12.76 -3.71 1.49
N LYS A 209 12.89 -2.44 1.14
CA LYS A 209 13.17 -1.37 2.09
C LYS A 209 11.96 -0.45 2.24
N PRO A 210 11.64 -0.02 3.48
CA PRO A 210 10.53 0.90 3.66
C PRO A 210 10.82 2.25 3.01
N ILE A 211 9.81 2.78 2.31
CA ILE A 211 9.81 4.13 1.76
C ILE A 211 9.28 5.07 2.85
N TYR A 212 10.14 5.91 3.37
CA TYR A 212 9.76 6.88 4.40
C TYR A 212 9.57 8.26 3.79
N SER A 213 8.42 8.87 4.01
CA SER A 213 8.19 10.26 3.62
C SER A 213 9.18 11.20 4.30
N ARG A 214 9.55 10.91 5.55
CA ARG A 214 10.57 11.68 6.29
C ARG A 214 11.32 10.81 7.29
N LYS A 215 12.47 11.30 7.73
CA LYS A 215 13.24 10.63 8.79
C LYS A 215 12.41 10.51 10.07
N PRO A 216 12.50 9.38 10.80
CA PRO A 216 11.79 9.23 12.07
C PRO A 216 12.18 10.33 13.05
N SER A 217 11.20 10.92 13.72
CA SER A 217 11.45 11.83 14.83
C SER A 217 11.96 11.04 16.03
N ILE A 218 13.22 11.18 16.36
CA ILE A 218 13.78 10.58 17.57
C ILE A 218 13.34 11.46 18.74
N SER A 219 12.37 11.00 19.53
CA SER A 219 12.07 11.64 20.83
C SER A 219 13.28 11.47 21.74
N LYS A 220 13.85 12.56 22.24
CA LYS A 220 14.86 12.47 23.30
C LYS A 220 14.24 11.75 24.48
N SER A 221 14.94 10.71 24.99
CA SER A 221 14.53 9.99 26.20
C SER A 221 14.21 10.98 27.31
N LYS A 222 13.03 10.86 27.95
CA LYS A 222 12.64 11.64 29.12
C LYS A 222 13.31 11.13 30.42
N TYR A 223 14.15 10.13 30.30
CA TYR A 223 14.90 9.61 31.45
C TYR A 223 16.29 10.25 31.45
N LYS A 224 16.47 11.23 32.36
CA LYS A 224 17.74 11.60 32.97
C LYS A 224 17.88 10.79 34.23
#